data_33e3ae83960f4ac396cfb90c99540d27
#
_entry.id   33e3ae83960f4ac396cfb90c99540d27
#
_cell.length_a   1.000
_cell.length_b   1.000
_cell.length_c   1.000
_cell.angle_alpha   90.00
_cell.angle_beta   90.00
_cell.angle_gamma   90.00
#
_symmetry.space_group_name_H-M   'P 1'
#
loop_
_entity.id
_entity.type
_entity.pdbx_description
1 polymer ?
#
loop_
_entity_poly.entity_id
_entity_poly.type
_entity_poly.pdbx_seq_one_letter_code
_entity_poly.pdbx_strand_id
1 'polypeptide(L)'
;MRSHVRTIVVLALAVALVALFLHNVDLWGVLTNIAHARPEWLALSVATMFLNLVIRSLRWQYLLEPLGQTTFGNAFRATAVGVAASSVLPARAGEVIRPYFLARRTRNASGTDLPRMTATGAFATIILERLLDVITVLVLLASYVFIFGRDLGRTNPSVFSGLKWAGGTAAAGSLGVLAVLFVLAGNPERLGLALTRLERVMPSKLAGLIAKIAEKFAQGLGAIRRPGHLAGALLWSFPLWLSIAAGIWAVAVAFRFPVPFTGSFLLIALLTIGVAVPTPGAIGGFHEAFRIGATMFYGAPQEAAVGAAIVLHLFSFGPALLLGLAVAAEEGLNMSAMRRLADQEQGHTA
;
A
#
# COMPACT_ATOMS: atom_id res chain seq x y z
N MET A 1 -26.56 6.21 -11.39
CA MET A 1 -26.37 7.54 -10.78
C MET A 1 -25.32 7.57 -9.67
N ARG A 2 -25.36 6.71 -8.65
CA ARG A 2 -24.37 6.72 -7.53
C ARG A 2 -22.91 6.51 -7.95
N SER A 3 -22.63 5.68 -8.97
CA SER A 3 -21.26 5.43 -9.48
C SER A 3 -20.64 6.67 -10.13
N HIS A 4 -21.37 7.40 -10.98
CA HIS A 4 -20.88 8.61 -11.65
C HIS A 4 -20.59 9.74 -10.65
N VAL A 5 -21.47 9.93 -9.66
CA VAL A 5 -21.27 10.95 -8.60
C VAL A 5 -19.98 10.66 -7.82
N ARG A 6 -19.73 9.40 -7.43
CA ARG A 6 -18.51 8.99 -6.75
C ARG A 6 -17.25 9.28 -7.59
N THR A 7 -17.28 8.93 -8.88
CA THR A 7 -16.18 9.22 -9.80
C THR A 7 -15.93 10.70 -9.94
N ILE A 8 -16.98 11.52 -10.09
CA ILE A 8 -16.86 12.98 -10.18
C ILE A 8 -16.25 13.57 -8.90
N VAL A 9 -16.71 13.13 -7.72
CA VAL A 9 -16.18 13.60 -6.43
C VAL A 9 -14.69 13.26 -6.29
N VAL A 10 -14.29 12.04 -6.63
CA VAL A 10 -12.88 11.59 -6.55
C VAL A 10 -12.00 12.37 -7.53
N LEU A 11 -12.47 12.63 -8.75
CA LEU A 11 -11.74 13.45 -9.73
C LEU A 11 -11.67 14.91 -9.30
N ALA A 12 -12.76 15.49 -8.80
CA ALA A 12 -12.78 16.85 -8.27
C ALA A 12 -11.80 17.01 -7.10
N LEU A 13 -11.75 16.05 -6.19
CA LEU A 13 -10.78 16.04 -5.09
C LEU A 13 -9.34 15.97 -5.62
N ALA A 14 -9.07 15.11 -6.61
CA ALA A 14 -7.74 15.00 -7.21
C ALA A 14 -7.32 16.33 -7.86
N VAL A 15 -8.22 16.96 -8.63
CA VAL A 15 -7.97 18.26 -9.25
C VAL A 15 -7.74 19.35 -8.19
N ALA A 16 -8.56 19.40 -7.15
CA ALA A 16 -8.40 20.36 -6.06
C ALA A 16 -7.04 20.20 -5.33
N LEU A 17 -6.62 18.95 -5.07
CA LEU A 17 -5.33 18.68 -4.44
C LEU A 17 -4.14 19.05 -5.35
N VAL A 18 -4.25 18.81 -6.66
CA VAL A 18 -3.22 19.25 -7.63
C VAL A 18 -3.18 20.78 -7.73
N ALA A 19 -4.34 21.43 -7.76
CA ALA A 19 -4.42 22.89 -7.79
C ALA A 19 -3.80 23.51 -6.52
N LEU A 20 -4.06 22.92 -5.34
CA LEU A 20 -3.45 23.32 -4.08
C LEU A 20 -1.93 23.11 -4.10
N PHE A 21 -1.48 21.97 -4.60
CA PHE A 21 -0.06 21.63 -4.70
C PHE A 21 0.71 22.57 -5.63
N LEU A 22 0.10 23.01 -6.72
CA LEU A 22 0.69 23.93 -7.70
C LEU A 22 0.38 25.41 -7.42
N HIS A 23 -0.37 25.71 -6.37
CA HIS A 23 -0.73 27.08 -6.03
C HIS A 23 0.52 27.89 -5.66
N ASN A 24 0.67 29.04 -6.30
CA ASN A 24 1.82 29.96 -6.12
C ASN A 24 3.19 29.31 -6.40
N VAL A 25 3.26 28.35 -7.31
CA VAL A 25 4.50 27.67 -7.71
C VAL A 25 4.96 28.18 -9.08
N ASP A 26 6.23 28.59 -9.17
CA ASP A 26 6.86 28.88 -10.46
C ASP A 26 7.18 27.56 -11.19
N LEU A 27 6.39 27.23 -12.21
CA LEU A 27 6.57 26.02 -13.00
C LEU A 27 7.91 25.97 -13.75
N TRP A 28 8.43 27.15 -14.15
CA TRP A 28 9.75 27.20 -14.78
C TRP A 28 10.85 26.88 -13.79
N GLY A 29 10.76 27.40 -12.57
CA GLY A 29 11.66 27.05 -11.47
C GLY A 29 11.60 25.56 -11.14
N VAL A 30 10.42 24.94 -11.17
CA VAL A 30 10.25 23.48 -10.98
C VAL A 30 11.01 22.70 -12.06
N LEU A 31 10.79 23.03 -13.34
CA LEU A 31 11.46 22.35 -14.46
C LEU A 31 12.98 22.51 -14.39
N THR A 32 13.44 23.70 -14.04
CA THR A 32 14.87 23.98 -13.85
C THR A 32 15.48 23.13 -12.73
N ASN A 33 14.80 23.02 -11.59
CA ASN A 33 15.25 22.15 -10.49
C ASN A 33 15.29 20.68 -10.89
N ILE A 34 14.31 20.19 -11.64
CA ILE A 34 14.30 18.81 -12.15
C ILE A 34 15.49 18.58 -13.10
N ALA A 35 15.76 19.53 -14.00
CA ALA A 35 16.85 19.42 -14.96
C ALA A 35 18.25 19.42 -14.30
N HIS A 36 18.39 20.07 -13.14
CA HIS A 36 19.62 20.11 -12.36
C HIS A 36 19.75 19.04 -11.29
N ALA A 37 18.74 18.15 -11.16
CA ALA A 37 18.79 17.03 -10.23
C ALA A 37 19.88 16.02 -10.65
N ARG A 38 20.56 15.43 -9.66
CA ARG A 38 21.67 14.51 -9.90
C ARG A 38 21.16 13.16 -10.42
N PRO A 39 21.49 12.78 -11.68
CA PRO A 39 20.89 11.61 -12.33
C PRO A 39 21.28 10.28 -11.67
N GLU A 40 22.48 10.17 -11.09
CA GLU A 40 22.95 8.96 -10.41
C GLU A 40 22.06 8.61 -9.20
N TRP A 41 21.60 9.60 -8.45
CA TRP A 41 20.68 9.41 -7.32
C TRP A 41 19.25 9.11 -7.78
N LEU A 42 18.84 9.70 -8.89
CA LEU A 42 17.56 9.38 -9.53
C LEU A 42 17.53 7.92 -10.02
N ALA A 43 18.63 7.45 -10.62
CA ALA A 43 18.80 6.04 -11.01
C ALA A 43 18.73 5.10 -9.79
N LEU A 44 19.36 5.48 -8.68
CA LEU A 44 19.28 4.73 -7.42
C LEU A 44 17.82 4.66 -6.92
N SER A 45 17.06 5.76 -6.99
CA SER A 45 15.65 5.75 -6.60
C SER A 45 14.82 4.77 -7.43
N VAL A 46 15.04 4.73 -8.74
CA VAL A 46 14.38 3.75 -9.62
C VAL A 46 14.80 2.32 -9.27
N ALA A 47 16.09 2.10 -9.02
CA ALA A 47 16.59 0.77 -8.64
C ALA A 47 15.96 0.27 -7.32
N THR A 48 15.82 1.16 -6.32
CA THR A 48 15.17 0.81 -5.04
C THR A 48 13.68 0.48 -5.21
N MET A 49 13.01 1.10 -6.18
CA MET A 49 11.62 0.78 -6.52
C MET A 49 11.49 -0.66 -7.07
N PHE A 50 12.37 -1.07 -7.99
CA PHE A 50 12.38 -2.46 -8.49
C PHE A 50 12.73 -3.45 -7.36
N LEU A 51 13.70 -3.11 -6.53
CA LEU A 51 14.03 -3.89 -5.33
C LEU A 51 12.81 -4.03 -4.39
N ASN A 52 12.07 -2.94 -4.18
CA ASN A 52 10.83 -2.96 -3.40
C ASN A 52 9.80 -3.94 -3.99
N LEU A 53 9.60 -3.93 -5.31
CA LEU A 53 8.65 -4.83 -5.95
C LEU A 53 9.05 -6.31 -5.77
N VAL A 54 10.35 -6.62 -5.86
CA VAL A 54 10.89 -7.96 -5.58
C VAL A 54 10.65 -8.36 -4.13
N ILE A 55 11.05 -7.52 -3.16
CA ILE A 55 10.88 -7.80 -1.73
C ILE A 55 9.41 -7.96 -1.37
N ARG A 56 8.52 -7.10 -1.91
CA ARG A 56 7.06 -7.18 -1.72
C ARG A 56 6.51 -8.51 -2.22
N SER A 57 7.00 -9.00 -3.34
CA SER A 57 6.56 -10.26 -3.92
C SER A 57 7.05 -11.47 -3.11
N LEU A 58 8.28 -11.44 -2.63
CA LEU A 58 8.84 -12.46 -1.73
C LEU A 58 8.10 -12.50 -0.40
N ARG A 59 7.86 -11.35 0.23
CA ARG A 59 7.08 -11.25 1.47
C ARG A 59 5.67 -11.80 1.29
N TRP A 60 5.01 -11.47 0.17
CA TRP A 60 3.68 -11.97 -0.07
C TRP A 60 3.67 -13.48 -0.34
N GLN A 61 4.64 -13.99 -1.11
CA GLN A 61 4.83 -15.43 -1.28
C GLN A 61 4.95 -16.13 0.08
N TYR A 62 5.76 -15.59 0.99
CA TYR A 62 5.92 -16.09 2.35
C TYR A 62 4.58 -16.07 3.12
N LEU A 63 3.82 -14.99 3.08
CA LEU A 63 2.51 -14.89 3.73
C LEU A 63 1.47 -15.87 3.18
N LEU A 64 1.62 -16.30 1.92
CA LEU A 64 0.72 -17.25 1.25
C LEU A 64 1.02 -18.71 1.61
N GLU A 65 2.20 -19.05 2.13
CA GLU A 65 2.61 -20.44 2.44
C GLU A 65 1.56 -21.25 3.21
N PRO A 66 0.86 -20.69 4.22
CA PRO A 66 -0.16 -21.46 4.95
C PRO A 66 -1.40 -21.81 4.11
N LEU A 67 -1.60 -21.16 2.97
CA LEU A 67 -2.73 -21.37 2.05
C LEU A 67 -2.39 -22.33 0.91
N GLY A 68 -1.12 -22.57 0.69
CA GLY A 68 -0.60 -23.42 -0.39
C GLY A 68 0.65 -22.84 -1.02
N GLN A 69 1.32 -23.65 -1.81
CA GLN A 69 2.55 -23.23 -2.47
C GLN A 69 2.26 -22.36 -3.70
N THR A 70 3.02 -21.29 -3.86
CA THR A 70 3.06 -20.51 -5.08
C THR A 70 4.51 -20.17 -5.44
N THR A 71 4.79 -20.03 -6.74
CA THR A 71 6.12 -19.64 -7.19
C THR A 71 6.32 -18.14 -7.05
N PHE A 72 7.59 -17.71 -6.90
CA PHE A 72 7.93 -16.29 -6.93
C PHE A 72 7.39 -15.60 -8.19
N GLY A 73 7.52 -16.22 -9.36
CA GLY A 73 7.02 -15.65 -10.62
C GLY A 73 5.51 -15.38 -10.60
N ASN A 74 4.71 -16.25 -9.99
CA ASN A 74 3.27 -16.04 -9.85
C ASN A 74 2.96 -14.90 -8.87
N ALA A 75 3.64 -14.86 -7.73
CA ALA A 75 3.50 -13.79 -6.74
C ALA A 75 3.95 -12.43 -7.31
N PHE A 76 5.05 -12.40 -8.06
CA PHE A 76 5.59 -11.20 -8.70
C PHE A 76 4.63 -10.65 -9.76
N ARG A 77 4.19 -11.50 -10.70
CA ARG A 77 3.23 -11.09 -11.74
C ARG A 77 1.93 -10.58 -11.14
N ALA A 78 1.39 -11.28 -10.14
CA ALA A 78 0.18 -10.83 -9.44
C ALA A 78 0.40 -9.49 -8.71
N THR A 79 1.56 -9.29 -8.10
CA THR A 79 1.92 -8.03 -7.44
C THR A 79 2.04 -6.89 -8.45
N ALA A 80 2.73 -7.10 -9.58
CA ALA A 80 2.88 -6.10 -10.63
C ALA A 80 1.51 -5.68 -11.22
N VAL A 81 0.65 -6.65 -11.55
CA VAL A 81 -0.73 -6.37 -12.03
C VAL A 81 -1.54 -5.63 -10.98
N GLY A 82 -1.42 -6.01 -9.69
CA GLY A 82 -2.11 -5.35 -8.58
C GLY A 82 -1.66 -3.89 -8.41
N VAL A 83 -0.36 -3.61 -8.50
CA VAL A 83 0.16 -2.23 -8.43
C VAL A 83 -0.32 -1.40 -9.61
N ALA A 84 -0.25 -1.93 -10.84
CA ALA A 84 -0.75 -1.24 -12.03
C ALA A 84 -2.26 -0.95 -11.92
N ALA A 85 -3.05 -1.92 -11.49
CA ALA A 85 -4.49 -1.74 -11.29
C ALA A 85 -4.80 -0.68 -10.23
N SER A 86 -4.05 -0.64 -9.11
CA SER A 86 -4.21 0.39 -8.07
C SER A 86 -3.82 1.79 -8.53
N SER A 87 -2.89 1.90 -9.49
CA SER A 87 -2.47 3.19 -10.05
C SER A 87 -3.50 3.77 -11.02
N VAL A 88 -4.27 2.91 -11.72
CA VAL A 88 -5.24 3.34 -12.74
C VAL A 88 -6.67 3.36 -12.22
N LEU A 89 -7.04 2.37 -11.39
CA LEU A 89 -8.41 2.21 -10.90
C LEU A 89 -8.59 2.92 -9.55
N PRO A 90 -9.78 3.50 -9.30
CA PRO A 90 -10.07 4.14 -8.02
C PRO A 90 -10.15 3.11 -6.89
N ALA A 91 -10.12 3.59 -5.64
CA ALA A 91 -10.32 2.81 -4.42
C ALA A 91 -9.32 1.65 -4.23
N ARG A 92 -8.10 1.77 -4.80
CA ARG A 92 -7.05 0.74 -4.69
C ARG A 92 -7.51 -0.65 -5.14
N ALA A 93 -8.32 -0.70 -6.21
CA ALA A 93 -8.89 -1.95 -6.73
C ALA A 93 -7.85 -3.04 -7.00
N GLY A 94 -6.59 -2.68 -7.18
CA GLY A 94 -5.51 -3.65 -7.35
C GLY A 94 -5.28 -4.56 -6.13
N GLU A 95 -5.65 -4.12 -4.92
CA GLU A 95 -5.56 -4.97 -3.71
C GLU A 95 -6.55 -6.15 -3.78
N VAL A 96 -7.63 -6.01 -4.51
CA VAL A 96 -8.62 -7.06 -4.79
C VAL A 96 -8.22 -7.87 -6.03
N ILE A 97 -7.75 -7.20 -7.07
CA ILE A 97 -7.36 -7.83 -8.34
C ILE A 97 -6.16 -8.77 -8.13
N ARG A 98 -5.18 -8.38 -7.30
CA ARG A 98 -3.96 -9.15 -7.01
C ARG A 98 -4.25 -10.58 -6.53
N PRO A 99 -5.04 -10.84 -5.46
CA PRO A 99 -5.37 -12.18 -5.00
C PRO A 99 -6.24 -12.96 -5.98
N TYR A 100 -7.16 -12.31 -6.67
CA TYR A 100 -7.97 -12.94 -7.70
C TYR A 100 -7.12 -13.44 -8.88
N PHE A 101 -6.21 -12.60 -9.37
CA PHE A 101 -5.29 -12.94 -10.44
C PHE A 101 -4.40 -14.14 -10.05
N LEU A 102 -3.86 -14.14 -8.83
CA LEU A 102 -3.07 -15.25 -8.33
C LEU A 102 -3.87 -16.56 -8.25
N ALA A 103 -5.08 -16.52 -7.68
CA ALA A 103 -5.95 -17.69 -7.56
C ALA A 103 -6.34 -18.26 -8.93
N ARG A 104 -6.53 -17.41 -9.94
CA ARG A 104 -6.77 -17.84 -11.33
C ARG A 104 -5.55 -18.55 -11.93
N ARG A 105 -4.35 -17.99 -11.74
CA ARG A 105 -3.10 -18.58 -12.24
C ARG A 105 -2.80 -19.92 -11.61
N THR A 106 -2.88 -20.03 -10.29
CA THR A 106 -2.61 -21.29 -9.59
C THR A 106 -3.61 -22.37 -9.96
N ARG A 107 -4.88 -22.01 -10.22
CA ARG A 107 -5.89 -22.95 -10.71
C ARG A 107 -5.57 -23.50 -12.10
N ASN A 108 -5.05 -22.68 -13.00
CA ASN A 108 -4.73 -23.07 -14.38
C ASN A 108 -3.43 -23.88 -14.47
N ALA A 109 -2.50 -23.72 -13.53
CA ALA A 109 -1.23 -24.43 -13.49
C ALA A 109 -1.32 -25.81 -12.79
N SER A 110 -2.40 -26.05 -12.03
CA SER A 110 -2.52 -27.27 -11.22
C SER A 110 -3.21 -28.38 -11.99
N GLY A 111 -2.42 -29.27 -12.61
CA GLY A 111 -2.82 -30.66 -12.87
C GLY A 111 -2.70 -31.58 -11.65
N THR A 112 -2.57 -31.04 -10.42
CA THR A 112 -2.23 -31.77 -9.19
C THR A 112 -3.29 -31.56 -8.10
N ASP A 113 -3.46 -32.57 -7.24
CA ASP A 113 -4.38 -32.61 -6.07
C ASP A 113 -4.03 -31.66 -4.92
N LEU A 114 -3.26 -30.61 -5.17
CA LEU A 114 -2.89 -29.62 -4.15
C LEU A 114 -4.08 -28.73 -3.77
N PRO A 115 -4.20 -28.35 -2.48
CA PRO A 115 -5.28 -27.47 -2.03
C PRO A 115 -5.25 -26.16 -2.82
N ARG A 116 -6.39 -25.85 -3.46
CA ARG A 116 -6.54 -24.71 -4.35
C ARG A 116 -6.58 -23.42 -3.54
N MET A 117 -5.60 -22.55 -3.76
CA MET A 117 -5.59 -21.22 -3.17
C MET A 117 -6.83 -20.42 -3.61
N THR A 118 -7.60 -19.91 -2.63
CA THR A 118 -8.80 -19.12 -2.90
C THR A 118 -8.46 -17.64 -2.95
N ALA A 119 -9.17 -16.86 -3.77
CA ALA A 119 -8.99 -15.41 -3.83
C ALA A 119 -9.29 -14.75 -2.47
N THR A 120 -10.32 -15.22 -1.75
CA THR A 120 -10.67 -14.71 -0.41
C THR A 120 -9.58 -14.99 0.62
N GLY A 121 -8.99 -16.20 0.62
CA GLY A 121 -7.87 -16.52 1.50
C GLY A 121 -6.64 -15.67 1.19
N ALA A 122 -6.30 -15.51 -0.08
CA ALA A 122 -5.21 -14.64 -0.50
C ALA A 122 -5.49 -13.16 -0.17
N PHE A 123 -6.74 -12.71 -0.24
CA PHE A 123 -7.14 -11.35 0.18
C PHE A 123 -6.94 -11.12 1.69
N ALA A 124 -7.22 -12.13 2.52
CA ALA A 124 -6.96 -12.04 3.96
C ALA A 124 -5.48 -11.77 4.27
N THR A 125 -4.56 -12.35 3.48
CA THR A 125 -3.12 -12.07 3.64
C THR A 125 -2.75 -10.62 3.26
N ILE A 126 -3.49 -9.97 2.36
CA ILE A 126 -3.26 -8.56 2.01
C ILE A 126 -3.65 -7.65 3.18
N ILE A 127 -4.75 -7.96 3.89
CA ILE A 127 -5.11 -7.21 5.10
C ILE A 127 -4.01 -7.34 6.15
N LEU A 128 -3.47 -8.55 6.33
CA LEU A 128 -2.34 -8.76 7.22
C LEU A 128 -1.10 -7.97 6.75
N GLU A 129 -0.81 -7.94 5.44
CA GLU A 129 0.24 -7.08 4.89
C GLU A 129 0.07 -5.62 5.31
N ARG A 130 -1.15 -5.07 5.19
CA ARG A 130 -1.43 -3.66 5.58
C ARG A 130 -1.17 -3.40 7.05
N LEU A 131 -1.53 -4.32 7.92
CA LEU A 131 -1.26 -4.17 9.36
C LEU A 131 0.25 -4.20 9.66
N LEU A 132 0.97 -5.15 9.08
CA LEU A 132 2.43 -5.23 9.23
C LEU A 132 3.12 -3.99 8.66
N ASP A 133 2.62 -3.45 7.54
CA ASP A 133 3.10 -2.21 6.94
C ASP A 133 2.94 -1.03 7.92
N VAL A 134 1.75 -0.85 8.50
CA VAL A 134 1.49 0.22 9.48
C VAL A 134 2.41 0.08 10.71
N ILE A 135 2.53 -1.12 11.27
CA ILE A 135 3.42 -1.39 12.40
C ILE A 135 4.86 -1.00 12.05
N THR A 136 5.34 -1.40 10.88
CA THR A 136 6.72 -1.10 10.45
C THR A 136 6.94 0.41 10.27
N VAL A 137 6.01 1.11 9.61
CA VAL A 137 6.08 2.57 9.45
C VAL A 137 6.09 3.27 10.80
N LEU A 138 5.27 2.82 11.75
CA LEU A 138 5.24 3.38 13.11
C LEU A 138 6.55 3.13 13.87
N VAL A 139 7.16 1.95 13.72
CA VAL A 139 8.47 1.66 14.32
C VAL A 139 9.55 2.56 13.70
N LEU A 140 9.56 2.75 12.38
CA LEU A 140 10.51 3.65 11.71
C LEU A 140 10.30 5.10 12.15
N LEU A 141 9.05 5.56 12.22
CA LEU A 141 8.73 6.90 12.71
C LEU A 141 9.14 7.08 14.17
N ALA A 142 8.84 6.11 15.03
CA ALA A 142 9.25 6.13 16.43
C ALA A 142 10.78 6.16 16.57
N SER A 143 11.50 5.35 15.77
CA SER A 143 12.97 5.38 15.74
C SER A 143 13.48 6.75 15.36
N TYR A 144 12.90 7.39 14.34
CA TYR A 144 13.27 8.76 13.98
C TYR A 144 13.01 9.75 15.11
N VAL A 145 11.80 9.75 15.68
CA VAL A 145 11.39 10.73 16.71
C VAL A 145 12.21 10.59 17.99
N PHE A 146 12.44 9.35 18.47
CA PHE A 146 13.03 9.13 19.79
C PHE A 146 14.56 9.01 19.76
N ILE A 147 15.14 8.55 18.64
CA ILE A 147 16.57 8.28 18.55
C ILE A 147 17.28 9.38 17.76
N PHE A 148 16.73 9.78 16.61
CA PHE A 148 17.38 10.68 15.65
C PHE A 148 16.78 12.09 15.59
N GLY A 149 15.52 12.27 16.02
CA GLY A 149 14.75 13.52 15.87
C GLY A 149 14.73 14.41 17.13
N ARG A 150 15.78 14.38 17.97
CA ARG A 150 15.81 15.15 19.24
C ARG A 150 15.55 16.65 19.05
N ASP A 151 15.96 17.22 17.92
CA ASP A 151 15.78 18.66 17.65
C ASP A 151 14.39 19.01 17.10
N LEU A 152 13.64 18.02 16.57
CA LEU A 152 12.31 18.23 16.01
C LEU A 152 11.33 18.76 17.08
N GLY A 153 11.39 18.24 18.28
CA GLY A 153 10.55 18.68 19.41
C GLY A 153 10.87 20.09 19.90
N ARG A 154 12.07 20.60 19.62
CA ARG A 154 12.50 21.96 19.98
C ARG A 154 12.06 22.98 18.92
N THR A 155 12.15 22.62 17.64
CA THR A 155 11.82 23.52 16.52
C THR A 155 10.32 23.62 16.25
N ASN A 156 9.55 22.54 16.42
CA ASN A 156 8.12 22.48 16.14
C ASN A 156 7.35 21.64 17.19
N PRO A 157 7.14 22.14 18.44
CA PRO A 157 6.54 21.38 19.52
C PRO A 157 5.11 20.88 19.23
N SER A 158 4.29 21.68 18.55
CA SER A 158 2.91 21.34 18.20
C SER A 158 2.83 20.19 17.17
N VAL A 159 3.68 20.27 16.14
CA VAL A 159 3.78 19.22 15.13
C VAL A 159 4.31 17.92 15.74
N PHE A 160 5.31 18.02 16.60
CA PHE A 160 5.86 16.87 17.35
C PHE A 160 4.82 16.21 18.23
N SER A 161 4.02 17.00 18.96
CA SER A 161 2.89 16.50 19.75
C SER A 161 1.84 15.83 18.87
N GLY A 162 1.46 16.44 17.73
CA GLY A 162 0.54 15.85 16.76
C GLY A 162 1.01 14.51 16.22
N LEU A 163 2.29 14.38 15.86
CA LEU A 163 2.89 13.12 15.40
C LEU A 163 2.85 12.03 16.49
N LYS A 164 3.11 12.37 17.75
CA LYS A 164 3.01 11.42 18.87
C LYS A 164 1.60 10.90 19.05
N TRP A 165 0.60 11.78 19.04
CA TRP A 165 -0.81 11.39 19.20
C TRP A 165 -1.30 10.58 18.00
N ALA A 166 -1.04 11.02 16.77
CA ALA A 166 -1.40 10.29 15.57
C ALA A 166 -0.71 8.92 15.49
N GLY A 167 0.58 8.86 15.80
CA GLY A 167 1.34 7.61 15.85
C GLY A 167 0.83 6.67 16.96
N GLY A 168 0.56 7.20 18.16
CA GLY A 168 0.03 6.42 19.27
C GLY A 168 -1.35 5.83 18.99
N THR A 169 -2.27 6.62 18.43
CA THR A 169 -3.62 6.14 18.05
C THR A 169 -3.56 5.12 16.91
N ALA A 170 -2.71 5.34 15.90
CA ALA A 170 -2.51 4.38 14.82
C ALA A 170 -1.90 3.07 15.31
N ALA A 171 -0.94 3.12 16.25
CA ALA A 171 -0.34 1.95 16.88
C ALA A 171 -1.39 1.16 17.68
N ALA A 172 -2.15 1.83 18.55
CA ALA A 172 -3.20 1.21 19.34
C ALA A 172 -4.28 0.58 18.44
N GLY A 173 -4.73 1.29 17.42
CA GLY A 173 -5.68 0.78 16.43
C GLY A 173 -5.18 -0.44 15.69
N SER A 174 -3.93 -0.42 15.22
CA SER A 174 -3.31 -1.54 14.48
C SER A 174 -3.15 -2.78 15.36
N LEU A 175 -2.71 -2.61 16.62
CA LEU A 175 -2.63 -3.70 17.59
C LEU A 175 -4.01 -4.24 17.94
N GLY A 176 -5.03 -3.37 18.09
CA GLY A 176 -6.41 -3.79 18.31
C GLY A 176 -6.96 -4.63 17.16
N VAL A 177 -6.77 -4.20 15.92
CA VAL A 177 -7.18 -4.97 14.73
C VAL A 177 -6.41 -6.28 14.64
N LEU A 178 -5.10 -6.29 14.89
CA LEU A 178 -4.29 -7.52 14.91
C LEU A 178 -4.81 -8.51 15.97
N ALA A 179 -5.16 -8.02 17.18
CA ALA A 179 -5.75 -8.85 18.25
C ALA A 179 -7.09 -9.45 17.81
N VAL A 180 -7.98 -8.66 17.19
CA VAL A 180 -9.26 -9.13 16.66
C VAL A 180 -9.02 -10.22 15.59
N LEU A 181 -8.12 -9.99 14.65
CA LEU A 181 -7.79 -10.96 13.60
C LEU A 181 -7.20 -12.24 14.19
N PHE A 182 -6.38 -12.13 15.26
CA PHE A 182 -5.84 -13.28 15.98
C PHE A 182 -6.94 -14.12 16.62
N VAL A 183 -7.91 -13.47 17.28
CA VAL A 183 -9.07 -14.15 17.89
C VAL A 183 -9.92 -14.83 16.81
N LEU A 184 -10.20 -14.15 15.70
CA LEU A 184 -10.98 -14.69 14.58
C LEU A 184 -10.25 -15.88 13.93
N ALA A 185 -8.94 -15.77 13.69
CA ALA A 185 -8.13 -16.86 13.17
C ALA A 185 -8.08 -18.07 14.12
N GLY A 186 -8.09 -17.82 15.44
CA GLY A 186 -8.06 -18.84 16.50
C GLY A 186 -9.33 -19.67 16.61
N ASN A 187 -10.49 -19.12 16.19
CA ASN A 187 -11.80 -19.73 16.41
C ASN A 187 -12.71 -19.65 15.17
N PRO A 188 -12.34 -20.30 14.04
CA PRO A 188 -13.15 -20.24 12.81
C PRO A 188 -14.57 -20.82 13.01
N GLU A 189 -14.72 -21.83 13.88
CA GLU A 189 -16.02 -22.42 14.22
C GLU A 189 -16.91 -21.44 15.00
N ARG A 190 -16.34 -20.67 15.93
CA ARG A 190 -17.09 -19.62 16.66
C ARG A 190 -17.51 -18.49 15.73
N LEU A 191 -16.70 -18.17 14.73
CA LEU A 191 -17.06 -17.22 13.68
C LEU A 191 -18.24 -17.77 12.86
N GLY A 192 -18.21 -19.04 12.47
CA GLY A 192 -19.33 -19.73 11.83
C GLY A 192 -20.60 -19.67 12.67
N LEU A 193 -20.52 -20.01 13.96
CA LEU A 193 -21.65 -19.96 14.91
C LEU A 193 -22.17 -18.53 15.16
N ALA A 194 -21.30 -17.53 15.18
CA ALA A 194 -21.73 -16.14 15.31
C ALA A 194 -22.48 -15.67 14.06
N LEU A 195 -22.07 -16.15 12.89
CA LEU A 195 -22.70 -15.83 11.62
C LEU A 195 -24.01 -16.58 11.37
N THR A 196 -24.19 -17.79 11.95
CA THR A 196 -25.51 -18.47 11.91
C THR A 196 -26.56 -17.73 12.72
N ARG A 197 -26.18 -16.92 13.72
CA ARG A 197 -27.12 -16.01 14.39
C ARG A 197 -27.63 -14.90 13.45
N LEU A 198 -26.87 -14.55 12.43
CA LEU A 198 -27.26 -13.60 11.37
C LEU A 198 -28.41 -14.16 10.50
N GLU A 199 -28.55 -15.50 10.41
CA GLU A 199 -29.66 -16.16 9.71
C GLU A 199 -31.03 -15.77 10.26
N ARG A 200 -31.08 -15.30 11.53
CA ARG A 200 -32.33 -14.80 12.12
C ARG A 200 -32.77 -13.43 11.58
N VAL A 201 -31.86 -12.71 10.95
CA VAL A 201 -32.07 -11.31 10.47
C VAL A 201 -31.95 -11.20 8.95
N MET A 202 -31.36 -12.20 8.30
CA MET A 202 -31.04 -12.20 6.85
C MET A 202 -31.55 -13.47 6.15
N PRO A 203 -31.86 -13.40 4.82
CA PRO A 203 -32.18 -14.59 4.02
C PRO A 203 -31.07 -15.65 4.11
N SER A 204 -31.45 -16.91 4.26
CA SER A 204 -30.51 -18.05 4.46
C SER A 204 -29.43 -18.17 3.37
N LYS A 205 -29.73 -17.79 2.11
CA LYS A 205 -28.76 -17.77 1.01
C LYS A 205 -27.64 -16.75 1.23
N LEU A 206 -27.97 -15.56 1.75
CA LEU A 206 -27.00 -14.50 2.07
C LEU A 206 -26.15 -14.87 3.29
N ALA A 207 -26.79 -15.40 4.34
CA ALA A 207 -26.08 -15.84 5.53
C ALA A 207 -25.09 -16.97 5.22
N GLY A 208 -25.47 -17.95 4.40
CA GLY A 208 -24.60 -19.03 3.94
C GLY A 208 -23.43 -18.55 3.07
N LEU A 209 -23.63 -17.53 2.24
CA LEU A 209 -22.54 -16.91 1.46
C LEU A 209 -21.55 -16.18 2.36
N ILE A 210 -22.04 -15.38 3.31
CA ILE A 210 -21.21 -14.66 4.29
C ILE A 210 -20.41 -15.64 5.15
N ALA A 211 -21.04 -16.72 5.60
CA ALA A 211 -20.36 -17.76 6.39
C ALA A 211 -19.18 -18.41 5.61
N LYS A 212 -19.40 -18.75 4.32
CA LYS A 212 -18.34 -19.29 3.44
C LYS A 212 -17.20 -18.31 3.20
N ILE A 213 -17.53 -17.03 3.01
CA ILE A 213 -16.51 -15.98 2.83
C ILE A 213 -15.70 -15.82 4.12
N ALA A 214 -16.35 -15.78 5.28
CA ALA A 214 -15.70 -15.64 6.57
C ALA A 214 -14.83 -16.85 6.91
N GLU A 215 -15.26 -18.07 6.59
CA GLU A 215 -14.46 -19.28 6.75
C GLU A 215 -13.18 -19.23 5.90
N LYS A 216 -13.30 -18.92 4.61
CA LYS A 216 -12.15 -18.78 3.71
C LYS A 216 -11.23 -17.65 4.13
N PHE A 217 -11.79 -16.55 4.65
CA PHE A 217 -11.03 -15.45 5.20
C PHE A 217 -10.27 -15.87 6.45
N ALA A 218 -10.91 -16.58 7.39
CA ALA A 218 -10.25 -17.11 8.59
C ALA A 218 -9.15 -18.13 8.25
N GLN A 219 -9.34 -18.95 7.22
CA GLN A 219 -8.29 -19.82 6.70
C GLN A 219 -7.10 -19.01 6.16
N GLY A 220 -7.36 -17.89 5.46
CA GLY A 220 -6.34 -16.97 4.96
C GLY A 220 -5.50 -16.31 6.06
N LEU A 221 -6.06 -16.20 7.26
CA LEU A 221 -5.34 -15.71 8.44
C LEU A 221 -4.45 -16.78 9.13
N GLY A 222 -4.24 -17.93 8.51
CA GLY A 222 -3.42 -19.03 9.06
C GLY A 222 -2.00 -18.61 9.46
N ALA A 223 -1.43 -17.60 8.77
CA ALA A 223 -0.14 -17.01 9.14
C ALA A 223 -0.12 -16.41 10.56
N ILE A 224 -1.24 -15.85 11.03
CA ILE A 224 -1.35 -15.24 12.37
C ILE A 224 -1.25 -16.30 13.47
N ARG A 225 -1.71 -17.50 13.23
CA ARG A 225 -1.69 -18.61 14.19
C ARG A 225 -0.27 -19.15 14.49
N ARG A 226 0.69 -18.84 13.63
CA ARG A 226 2.09 -19.26 13.76
C ARG A 226 2.93 -18.01 14.12
N PRO A 227 3.22 -17.77 15.41
CA PRO A 227 3.90 -16.53 15.82
C PRO A 227 5.27 -16.36 15.16
N GLY A 228 6.01 -17.44 14.94
CA GLY A 228 7.27 -17.37 14.18
C GLY A 228 7.09 -16.95 12.72
N HIS A 229 6.01 -17.42 12.07
CA HIS A 229 5.70 -17.02 10.69
C HIS A 229 5.27 -15.54 10.61
N LEU A 230 4.47 -15.09 11.57
CA LEU A 230 4.09 -13.68 11.69
C LEU A 230 5.32 -12.79 11.94
N ALA A 231 6.21 -13.20 12.85
CA ALA A 231 7.46 -12.48 13.11
C ALA A 231 8.36 -12.44 11.86
N GLY A 232 8.47 -13.54 11.12
CA GLY A 232 9.19 -13.57 9.85
C GLY A 232 8.58 -12.62 8.81
N ALA A 233 7.25 -12.57 8.68
CA ALA A 233 6.58 -11.62 7.79
C ALA A 233 6.80 -10.15 8.21
N LEU A 234 6.82 -9.86 9.52
CA LEU A 234 7.17 -8.55 10.04
C LEU A 234 8.64 -8.21 9.75
N LEU A 235 9.55 -9.16 9.93
CA LEU A 235 10.97 -8.95 9.58
C LEU A 235 11.15 -8.64 8.09
N TRP A 236 10.42 -9.29 7.19
CA TRP A 236 10.39 -8.98 5.77
C TRP A 236 9.84 -7.57 5.46
N SER A 237 9.04 -7.00 6.36
CA SER A 237 8.50 -5.64 6.18
C SER A 237 9.58 -4.56 6.36
N PHE A 238 10.63 -4.80 7.16
CA PHE A 238 11.71 -3.84 7.33
C PHE A 238 12.51 -3.59 6.04
N PRO A 239 13.10 -4.60 5.36
CA PRO A 239 13.81 -4.35 4.11
C PRO A 239 12.88 -3.74 3.03
N LEU A 240 11.58 -4.09 3.03
CA LEU A 240 10.60 -3.48 2.14
C LEU A 240 10.48 -1.97 2.39
N TRP A 241 10.26 -1.55 3.63
CA TRP A 241 10.09 -0.14 3.97
C TRP A 241 11.41 0.64 3.94
N LEU A 242 12.55 -0.01 4.25
CA LEU A 242 13.87 0.58 4.08
C LEU A 242 14.23 0.81 2.60
N SER A 243 13.76 -0.04 1.67
CA SER A 243 13.94 0.22 0.24
C SER A 243 13.13 1.44 -0.22
N ILE A 244 11.93 1.67 0.35
CA ILE A 244 11.16 2.90 0.12
C ILE A 244 11.89 4.12 0.71
N ALA A 245 12.41 4.00 1.94
CA ALA A 245 13.20 5.04 2.58
C ALA A 245 14.41 5.43 1.73
N ALA A 246 15.12 4.44 1.19
CA ALA A 246 16.27 4.65 0.33
C ALA A 246 15.90 5.39 -0.97
N GLY A 247 14.76 5.06 -1.58
CA GLY A 247 14.26 5.75 -2.77
C GLY A 247 13.91 7.21 -2.49
N ILE A 248 13.22 7.49 -1.39
CA ILE A 248 12.88 8.85 -0.94
C ILE A 248 14.16 9.65 -0.64
N TRP A 249 15.07 9.07 0.10
CA TRP A 249 16.35 9.67 0.42
C TRP A 249 17.18 9.98 -0.83
N ALA A 250 17.24 9.04 -1.77
CA ALA A 250 17.95 9.22 -3.04
C ALA A 250 17.40 10.42 -3.82
N VAL A 251 16.06 10.59 -3.91
CA VAL A 251 15.45 11.78 -4.54
C VAL A 251 15.81 13.05 -3.75
N ALA A 252 15.74 13.03 -2.42
CA ALA A 252 16.14 14.18 -1.60
C ALA A 252 17.60 14.60 -1.86
N VAL A 253 18.52 13.63 -1.94
CA VAL A 253 19.94 13.88 -2.27
C VAL A 253 20.10 14.37 -3.71
N ALA A 254 19.32 13.83 -4.67
CA ALA A 254 19.34 14.28 -6.07
C ALA A 254 19.01 15.79 -6.17
N PHE A 255 18.06 16.25 -5.37
CA PHE A 255 17.65 17.66 -5.28
C PHE A 255 18.45 18.47 -4.26
N ARG A 256 19.52 17.89 -3.67
CA ARG A 256 20.43 18.51 -2.69
C ARG A 256 19.75 18.97 -1.40
N PHE A 257 18.69 18.27 -0.98
CA PHE A 257 18.05 18.56 0.31
C PHE A 257 18.88 18.03 1.48
N PRO A 258 18.93 18.73 2.61
CA PRO A 258 19.67 18.31 3.80
C PRO A 258 18.89 17.24 4.60
N VAL A 259 18.33 16.24 3.91
CA VAL A 259 17.55 15.15 4.51
C VAL A 259 18.51 14.00 4.83
N PRO A 260 18.74 13.65 6.11
CA PRO A 260 19.49 12.45 6.45
C PRO A 260 18.68 11.19 6.05
N PHE A 261 19.35 10.05 5.89
CA PHE A 261 18.65 8.80 5.55
C PHE A 261 17.48 8.50 6.53
N THR A 262 17.72 8.69 7.83
CA THR A 262 16.70 8.51 8.88
C THR A 262 15.55 9.51 8.78
N GLY A 263 15.78 10.69 8.19
CA GLY A 263 14.75 11.68 7.90
C GLY A 263 13.69 11.18 6.91
N SER A 264 14.06 10.23 6.06
CA SER A 264 13.10 9.56 5.17
C SER A 264 12.02 8.78 5.94
N PHE A 265 12.25 8.39 7.19
CA PHE A 265 11.25 7.71 8.02
C PHE A 265 10.09 8.65 8.37
N LEU A 266 10.39 9.93 8.63
CA LEU A 266 9.35 10.95 8.78
C LEU A 266 8.61 11.18 7.47
N LEU A 267 9.34 11.31 6.36
CA LEU A 267 8.72 11.50 5.04
C LEU A 267 7.83 10.32 4.65
N ILE A 268 8.22 9.07 4.96
CA ILE A 268 7.36 7.88 4.77
C ILE A 268 6.05 8.01 5.54
N ALA A 269 6.11 8.41 6.81
CA ALA A 269 4.90 8.56 7.63
C ALA A 269 3.95 9.60 7.03
N LEU A 270 4.46 10.75 6.62
CA LEU A 270 3.68 11.80 5.96
C LEU A 270 3.11 11.31 4.62
N LEU A 271 3.93 10.67 3.79
CA LEU A 271 3.50 10.10 2.52
C LEU A 271 2.42 9.02 2.71
N THR A 272 2.51 8.20 3.76
CA THR A 272 1.49 7.19 4.07
C THR A 272 0.14 7.84 4.36
N ILE A 273 0.12 8.99 5.05
CA ILE A 273 -1.08 9.80 5.27
C ILE A 273 -1.58 10.39 3.94
N GLY A 274 -0.68 10.99 3.14
CA GLY A 274 -1.02 11.56 1.84
C GLY A 274 -1.63 10.55 0.86
N VAL A 275 -1.08 9.33 0.84
CA VAL A 275 -1.57 8.22 0.00
C VAL A 275 -2.89 7.63 0.54
N ALA A 276 -3.25 7.86 1.81
CA ALA A 276 -4.55 7.43 2.35
C ALA A 276 -5.73 8.21 1.74
N VAL A 277 -5.49 9.40 1.19
CA VAL A 277 -6.50 10.15 0.44
C VAL A 277 -6.87 9.36 -0.84
N PRO A 278 -8.15 9.02 -1.05
CA PRO A 278 -8.55 8.08 -2.10
C PRO A 278 -8.61 8.73 -3.50
N THR A 279 -7.47 9.25 -3.97
CA THR A 279 -7.33 9.79 -5.34
C THR A 279 -6.71 8.75 -6.27
N PRO A 280 -7.01 8.77 -7.58
CA PRO A 280 -6.37 7.87 -8.56
C PRO A 280 -4.85 8.05 -8.53
N GLY A 281 -4.12 6.94 -8.41
CA GLY A 281 -2.65 6.98 -8.33
C GLY A 281 -2.08 7.77 -7.16
N ALA A 282 -2.86 8.09 -6.11
CA ALA A 282 -2.49 8.94 -4.99
C ALA A 282 -2.09 10.38 -5.40
N ILE A 283 -2.52 10.83 -6.59
CA ILE A 283 -2.20 12.15 -7.14
C ILE A 283 -2.74 13.25 -6.20
N GLY A 284 -1.93 14.25 -5.94
CA GLY A 284 -2.21 15.37 -5.06
C GLY A 284 -1.79 15.07 -3.62
N GLY A 285 -2.40 14.13 -2.95
CA GLY A 285 -2.09 13.81 -1.55
C GLY A 285 -0.63 13.38 -1.31
N PHE A 286 -0.10 12.52 -2.18
CA PHE A 286 1.32 12.14 -2.14
C PHE A 286 2.24 13.34 -2.35
N HIS A 287 1.95 14.15 -3.35
CA HIS A 287 2.78 15.31 -3.72
C HIS A 287 2.81 16.35 -2.60
N GLU A 288 1.65 16.67 -2.05
CA GLU A 288 1.52 17.65 -0.99
C GLU A 288 2.19 17.18 0.32
N ALA A 289 2.02 15.91 0.67
CA ALA A 289 2.67 15.32 1.84
C ALA A 289 4.21 15.38 1.75
N PHE A 290 4.78 15.10 0.57
CA PHE A 290 6.22 15.23 0.35
C PHE A 290 6.67 16.69 0.41
N ARG A 291 5.96 17.61 -0.29
CA ARG A 291 6.26 19.03 -0.30
C ARG A 291 6.29 19.59 1.13
N ILE A 292 5.22 19.36 1.90
CA ILE A 292 5.14 19.79 3.31
C ILE A 292 6.29 19.21 4.11
N GLY A 293 6.55 17.90 3.98
CA GLY A 293 7.63 17.24 4.69
C GLY A 293 9.01 17.82 4.39
N ALA A 294 9.32 18.04 3.11
CA ALA A 294 10.61 18.55 2.68
C ALA A 294 10.79 20.04 3.06
N THR A 295 9.77 20.88 2.88
CA THR A 295 9.87 22.33 3.17
C THR A 295 9.84 22.59 4.68
N MET A 296 8.90 21.99 5.41
CA MET A 296 8.63 22.32 6.80
C MET A 296 9.70 21.77 7.76
N PHE A 297 10.22 20.57 7.48
CA PHE A 297 11.16 19.89 8.38
C PHE A 297 12.62 19.98 7.93
N TYR A 298 12.85 20.19 6.64
CA TYR A 298 14.21 20.17 6.07
C TYR A 298 14.56 21.47 5.32
N GLY A 299 13.68 22.48 5.34
CA GLY A 299 13.96 23.79 4.73
C GLY A 299 14.18 23.73 3.21
N ALA A 300 13.66 22.72 2.52
CA ALA A 300 13.78 22.64 1.07
C ALA A 300 13.07 23.81 0.40
N PRO A 301 13.65 24.44 -0.63
CA PRO A 301 12.95 25.45 -1.44
C PRO A 301 11.67 24.87 -2.05
N GLN A 302 10.61 25.70 -2.11
CA GLN A 302 9.28 25.24 -2.52
C GLN A 302 9.28 24.62 -3.92
N GLU A 303 9.88 25.28 -4.90
CA GLU A 303 9.92 24.83 -6.30
C GLU A 303 10.71 23.51 -6.43
N ALA A 304 11.80 23.38 -5.70
CA ALA A 304 12.60 22.17 -5.67
C ALA A 304 11.85 21.02 -4.99
N ALA A 305 11.12 21.29 -3.90
CA ALA A 305 10.30 20.29 -3.21
C ALA A 305 9.13 19.80 -4.08
N VAL A 306 8.52 20.70 -4.86
CA VAL A 306 7.49 20.35 -5.86
C VAL A 306 8.09 19.48 -6.95
N GLY A 307 9.24 19.84 -7.51
CA GLY A 307 9.94 19.06 -8.53
C GLY A 307 10.31 17.67 -8.03
N ALA A 308 10.86 17.61 -6.82
CA ALA A 308 11.23 16.33 -6.17
C ALA A 308 9.99 15.43 -5.91
N ALA A 309 8.86 16.02 -5.48
CA ALA A 309 7.61 15.27 -5.27
C ALA A 309 7.08 14.67 -6.58
N ILE A 310 7.13 15.41 -7.68
CA ILE A 310 6.71 14.92 -9.02
C ILE A 310 7.61 13.77 -9.46
N VAL A 311 8.92 13.95 -9.37
CA VAL A 311 9.91 12.93 -9.76
C VAL A 311 9.77 11.67 -8.89
N LEU A 312 9.65 11.84 -7.57
CA LEU A 312 9.48 10.73 -6.64
C LEU A 312 8.19 9.96 -6.94
N HIS A 313 7.09 10.65 -7.22
CA HIS A 313 5.83 10.02 -7.59
C HIS A 313 5.96 9.23 -8.90
N LEU A 314 6.54 9.85 -9.92
CA LEU A 314 6.78 9.22 -11.21
C LEU A 314 7.62 7.93 -11.06
N PHE A 315 8.69 7.97 -10.27
CA PHE A 315 9.58 6.82 -10.08
C PHE A 315 8.98 5.75 -9.16
N SER A 316 8.15 6.16 -8.19
CA SER A 316 7.48 5.19 -7.30
C SER A 316 6.38 4.40 -7.98
N PHE A 317 5.64 5.01 -8.90
CA PHE A 317 4.45 4.40 -9.52
C PHE A 317 4.65 4.07 -11.01
N GLY A 318 5.38 4.89 -11.76
CA GLY A 318 5.51 4.78 -13.22
C GLY A 318 6.09 3.44 -13.68
N PRO A 319 7.31 3.04 -13.25
CA PRO A 319 7.91 1.78 -13.70
C PRO A 319 7.08 0.55 -13.30
N ALA A 320 6.48 0.54 -12.10
CA ALA A 320 5.61 -0.54 -11.65
C ALA A 320 4.31 -0.61 -12.46
N LEU A 321 3.76 0.54 -12.83
CA LEU A 321 2.60 0.64 -13.71
C LEU A 321 2.92 0.04 -15.09
N LEU A 322 4.02 0.45 -15.72
CA LEU A 322 4.41 -0.05 -17.02
C LEU A 322 4.66 -1.56 -17.00
N LEU A 323 5.39 -2.05 -16.00
CA LEU A 323 5.64 -3.48 -15.83
C LEU A 323 4.35 -4.26 -15.62
N GLY A 324 3.45 -3.76 -14.78
CA GLY A 324 2.19 -4.43 -14.50
C GLY A 324 1.24 -4.43 -15.70
N LEU A 325 1.25 -3.37 -16.51
CA LEU A 325 0.49 -3.33 -17.78
C LEU A 325 1.07 -4.32 -18.79
N ALA A 326 2.40 -4.43 -18.89
CA ALA A 326 3.05 -5.42 -19.77
C ALA A 326 2.66 -6.85 -19.36
N VAL A 327 2.74 -7.17 -18.07
CA VAL A 327 2.31 -8.48 -17.54
C VAL A 327 0.82 -8.73 -17.79
N ALA A 328 -0.04 -7.72 -17.60
CA ALA A 328 -1.47 -7.84 -17.87
C ALA A 328 -1.75 -8.13 -19.35
N ALA A 329 -1.02 -7.48 -20.26
CA ALA A 329 -1.13 -7.70 -21.70
C ALA A 329 -0.69 -9.12 -22.11
N GLU A 330 0.45 -9.61 -21.57
CA GLU A 330 0.90 -11.00 -21.78
C GLU A 330 -0.15 -12.04 -21.31
N GLU A 331 -0.89 -11.75 -20.26
CA GLU A 331 -1.93 -12.64 -19.70
C GLU A 331 -3.31 -12.47 -20.38
N GLY A 332 -3.39 -11.66 -21.43
CA GLY A 332 -4.65 -11.38 -22.14
C GLY A 332 -5.68 -10.61 -21.32
N LEU A 333 -5.23 -9.93 -20.24
CA LEU A 333 -6.09 -9.09 -19.41
C LEU A 333 -6.17 -7.69 -20.03
N ASN A 334 -7.30 -7.34 -20.63
CA ASN A 334 -7.56 -5.97 -21.05
C ASN A 334 -8.23 -5.15 -19.93
N MET A 335 -8.19 -3.81 -20.07
CA MET A 335 -8.77 -2.88 -19.07
C MET A 335 -10.27 -3.14 -18.82
N SER A 336 -11.02 -3.61 -19.82
CA SER A 336 -12.44 -3.95 -19.68
C SER A 336 -12.64 -5.25 -18.88
N ALA A 337 -11.70 -6.20 -18.97
CA ALA A 337 -11.69 -7.39 -18.12
C ALA A 337 -11.33 -7.05 -16.67
N MET A 338 -10.32 -6.20 -16.44
CA MET A 338 -9.96 -5.73 -15.10
C MET A 338 -11.09 -4.93 -14.44
N ARG A 339 -11.77 -4.05 -15.17
CA ARG A 339 -12.95 -3.33 -14.67
C ARG A 339 -14.11 -4.27 -14.32
N ARG A 340 -14.42 -5.23 -15.18
CA ARG A 340 -15.47 -6.24 -14.91
C ARG A 340 -15.16 -7.05 -13.65
N LEU A 341 -13.90 -7.39 -13.40
CA LEU A 341 -13.49 -8.10 -12.18
C LEU A 341 -13.68 -7.24 -10.93
N ALA A 342 -13.37 -5.95 -11.00
CA ALA A 342 -13.60 -5.00 -9.92
C ALA A 342 -15.11 -4.77 -9.66
N ASP A 343 -15.92 -4.70 -10.72
CA ASP A 343 -17.37 -4.47 -10.64
C ASP A 343 -18.15 -5.71 -10.15
N GLN A 344 -17.72 -6.92 -10.51
CA GLN A 344 -18.35 -8.16 -10.08
C GLN A 344 -18.27 -8.38 -8.57
N GLU A 345 -17.19 -7.95 -7.91
CA GLU A 345 -17.10 -8.01 -6.45
C GLU A 345 -17.92 -6.90 -5.77
N GLN A 346 -18.02 -5.72 -6.37
CA GLN A 346 -18.88 -4.64 -5.85
C GLN A 346 -20.38 -4.95 -6.02
N GLY A 347 -20.76 -5.69 -7.06
CA GLY A 347 -22.12 -6.15 -7.29
C GLY A 347 -22.55 -7.34 -6.44
N HIS A 348 -21.63 -8.06 -5.81
CA HIS A 348 -21.92 -9.13 -4.84
C HIS A 348 -22.04 -8.61 -3.41
N THR A 349 -21.76 -7.33 -3.17
CA THR A 349 -21.89 -6.62 -1.88
C THR A 349 -23.06 -5.63 -1.83
N ALA A 350 -23.82 -5.52 -2.90
CA ALA A 350 -25.08 -4.79 -2.98
C ALA A 350 -26.24 -5.77 -3.14
#